data_554f3f102b81653be150d2839bf09f8b
#
_entry.id   554f3f102b81653be150d2839bf09f8b
#
_cell.length_a   1.000
_cell.length_b   1.000
_cell.length_c   1.000
_cell.angle_alpha   90.00
_cell.angle_beta   90.00
_cell.angle_gamma   90.00
#
_symmetry.space_group_name_H-M   'P 1'
#
loop_
_entity.id
_entity.type
_entity.pdbx_description
1 polymer ?
#
loop_
_entity_poly.entity_id
_entity_poly.type
_entity_poly.pdbx_seq_one_letter_code
_entity_poly.pdbx_strand_id
1 'polypeptide(L)'
;MDLGFEGKVCVVTGSTAGIGLVVANELRAEGARVVSSGRRDEGPGDLHVVADLARPDGAGEVVAAAEAAFGRVDCLVNNVGGTEIRKLDELTEDDWQRSFELNLMSAVRATRAALPGMRGRGAGSIVNVSSTAAKRPSAGMPDYSVMKAAMLSYSRLVADLYAGDGIRCNAVTPGPTATDAWLGAGGLAEQQGDRDEVLAKVGAGRPLGRLAEPEEIAAVIVFLLSDRASYVTGAAWSADGGTVPIII
;
A
#
# COMPACT_ATOMS: atom_id res chain seq x y z
N MET A 1 8.28 4.05 -22.07
CA MET A 1 8.43 2.56 -21.97
C MET A 1 7.04 2.02 -21.79
N ASP A 2 6.63 1.07 -22.62
CA ASP A 2 5.31 0.44 -22.45
C ASP A 2 5.34 -0.48 -21.22
N LEU A 3 4.47 -0.22 -20.25
CA LEU A 3 4.33 -0.99 -19.02
C LEU A 3 3.24 -2.06 -19.10
N GLY A 4 2.45 -2.08 -20.19
CA GLY A 4 1.43 -3.08 -20.48
C GLY A 4 0.15 -2.92 -19.66
N PHE A 5 -0.27 -1.68 -19.33
CA PHE A 5 -1.50 -1.43 -18.58
C PHE A 5 -2.73 -1.13 -19.42
N GLU A 6 -2.59 -0.94 -20.73
CA GLU A 6 -3.72 -0.62 -21.60
C GLU A 6 -4.86 -1.62 -21.42
N GLY A 7 -6.02 -1.14 -21.00
CA GLY A 7 -7.22 -1.93 -20.74
C GLY A 7 -7.21 -2.86 -19.53
N LYS A 8 -6.11 -2.93 -18.74
CA LYS A 8 -6.10 -3.68 -17.48
C LYS A 8 -6.96 -2.99 -16.42
N VAL A 9 -7.61 -3.78 -15.58
CA VAL A 9 -8.40 -3.31 -14.45
C VAL A 9 -7.54 -3.34 -13.19
N CYS A 10 -7.29 -2.16 -12.62
CA CYS A 10 -6.44 -1.97 -11.46
C CYS A 10 -7.25 -1.45 -10.27
N VAL A 11 -7.31 -2.19 -9.18
CA VAL A 11 -7.91 -1.76 -7.92
C VAL A 11 -6.82 -1.14 -7.04
N VAL A 12 -7.02 0.10 -6.59
CA VAL A 12 -6.12 0.81 -5.68
C VAL A 12 -6.87 1.18 -4.40
N THR A 13 -6.52 0.55 -3.30
CA THR A 13 -7.17 0.80 -2.01
C THR A 13 -6.57 2.03 -1.30
N GLY A 14 -7.41 2.84 -0.63
CA GLY A 14 -6.95 4.05 0.05
C GLY A 14 -6.38 5.09 -0.91
N SER A 15 -7.02 5.27 -2.07
CA SER A 15 -6.54 6.08 -3.18
C SER A 15 -7.11 7.50 -3.23
N THR A 16 -7.73 7.98 -2.15
CA THR A 16 -8.25 9.36 -2.07
C THR A 16 -7.21 10.39 -1.62
N ALA A 17 -6.00 9.95 -1.26
CA ALA A 17 -4.89 10.81 -0.84
C ALA A 17 -3.53 10.10 -0.94
N GLY A 18 -2.45 10.87 -0.81
CA GLY A 18 -1.08 10.39 -0.67
C GLY A 18 -0.62 9.44 -1.76
N ILE A 19 0.15 8.41 -1.41
CA ILE A 19 0.72 7.44 -2.34
C ILE A 19 -0.37 6.78 -3.21
N GLY A 20 -1.48 6.36 -2.61
CA GLY A 20 -2.56 5.69 -3.34
C GLY A 20 -3.21 6.56 -4.41
N LEU A 21 -3.35 7.87 -4.16
CA LEU A 21 -3.86 8.83 -5.13
C LEU A 21 -2.93 8.93 -6.35
N VAL A 22 -1.64 9.06 -6.10
CA VAL A 22 -0.63 9.17 -7.17
C VAL A 22 -0.56 7.87 -7.98
N VAL A 23 -0.55 6.71 -7.32
CA VAL A 23 -0.59 5.40 -8.00
C VAL A 23 -1.82 5.27 -8.90
N ALA A 24 -3.00 5.68 -8.42
CA ALA A 24 -4.22 5.61 -9.21
C ALA A 24 -4.15 6.51 -10.46
N ASN A 25 -3.60 7.72 -10.32
CA ASN A 25 -3.42 8.64 -11.43
C ASN A 25 -2.38 8.14 -12.46
N GLU A 26 -1.24 7.61 -12.00
CA GLU A 26 -0.22 7.04 -12.88
C GLU A 26 -0.75 5.83 -13.67
N LEU A 27 -1.45 4.90 -13.01
CA LEU A 27 -2.06 3.76 -13.68
C LEU A 27 -3.07 4.19 -14.76
N ARG A 28 -3.87 5.24 -14.51
CA ARG A 28 -4.76 5.81 -15.54
C ARG A 28 -3.99 6.43 -16.71
N ALA A 29 -2.92 7.14 -16.42
CA ALA A 29 -2.07 7.72 -17.46
C ALA A 29 -1.41 6.65 -18.35
N GLU A 30 -1.17 5.45 -17.81
CA GLU A 30 -0.69 4.28 -18.53
C GLU A 30 -1.80 3.45 -19.22
N GLY A 31 -3.05 3.95 -19.25
CA GLY A 31 -4.18 3.33 -19.97
C GLY A 31 -4.97 2.27 -19.19
N ALA A 32 -4.71 2.11 -17.88
CA ALA A 32 -5.50 1.22 -17.06
C ALA A 32 -6.91 1.77 -16.75
N ARG A 33 -7.88 0.87 -16.57
CA ARG A 33 -9.14 1.16 -15.88
C ARG A 33 -8.90 1.09 -14.39
N VAL A 34 -9.07 2.20 -13.69
CA VAL A 34 -8.77 2.30 -12.27
C VAL A 34 -10.03 2.33 -11.41
N VAL A 35 -10.09 1.39 -10.46
CA VAL A 35 -11.07 1.40 -9.37
C VAL A 35 -10.38 1.92 -8.12
N SER A 36 -10.80 3.09 -7.67
CA SER A 36 -10.32 3.72 -6.44
C SER A 36 -11.23 3.40 -5.26
N SER A 37 -10.69 3.43 -4.05
CA SER A 37 -11.52 3.33 -2.85
C SER A 37 -10.99 4.17 -1.69
N GLY A 38 -11.90 4.57 -0.83
CA GLY A 38 -11.61 5.33 0.37
C GLY A 38 -12.87 5.66 1.13
N ARG A 39 -12.74 6.43 2.22
CA ARG A 39 -13.87 6.87 3.06
C ARG A 39 -14.48 8.19 2.60
N ARG A 40 -13.84 8.90 1.66
CA ARG A 40 -14.36 10.13 1.03
C ARG A 40 -15.34 9.73 -0.07
N ASP A 41 -16.28 10.61 -0.39
CA ASP A 41 -17.32 10.38 -1.42
C ASP A 41 -16.77 10.48 -2.84
N GLU A 42 -15.59 11.08 -3.01
CA GLU A 42 -14.93 11.26 -4.30
C GLU A 42 -13.50 10.71 -4.27
N GLY A 43 -13.06 10.19 -5.41
CA GLY A 43 -11.71 9.68 -5.61
C GLY A 43 -11.31 9.62 -7.08
N PRO A 44 -10.04 9.37 -7.38
CA PRO A 44 -9.55 9.22 -8.74
C PRO A 44 -10.09 7.92 -9.36
N GLY A 45 -10.06 7.85 -10.69
CA GLY A 45 -10.33 6.58 -11.39
C GLY A 45 -11.59 6.60 -12.24
N ASP A 46 -11.86 5.46 -12.87
CA ASP A 46 -13.05 5.22 -13.70
C ASP A 46 -14.25 4.81 -12.85
N LEU A 47 -13.98 4.28 -11.66
CA LEU A 47 -14.96 3.97 -10.62
C LEU A 47 -14.38 4.32 -9.26
N HIS A 48 -15.17 4.98 -8.40
CA HIS A 48 -14.83 5.18 -7.00
C HIS A 48 -15.81 4.44 -6.10
N VAL A 49 -15.28 3.69 -5.13
CA VAL A 49 -16.08 2.94 -4.15
C VAL A 49 -15.82 3.51 -2.76
N VAL A 50 -16.86 4.07 -2.15
CA VAL A 50 -16.82 4.54 -0.76
C VAL A 50 -16.85 3.33 0.16
N ALA A 51 -15.75 3.03 0.82
CA ALA A 51 -15.62 1.87 1.70
C ALA A 51 -14.65 2.13 2.85
N ASP A 52 -14.98 1.61 4.02
CA ASP A 52 -14.04 1.49 5.15
C ASP A 52 -13.44 0.07 5.15
N LEU A 53 -12.18 -0.02 4.72
CA LEU A 53 -11.50 -1.30 4.58
C LEU A 53 -11.07 -1.94 5.92
N ALA A 54 -11.19 -1.21 7.03
CA ALA A 54 -11.05 -1.82 8.35
C ALA A 54 -12.24 -2.72 8.72
N ARG A 55 -13.41 -2.52 8.06
CA ARG A 55 -14.57 -3.38 8.25
C ARG A 55 -14.41 -4.72 7.52
N PRO A 56 -15.02 -5.80 8.04
CA PRO A 56 -14.89 -7.15 7.47
C PRO A 56 -15.31 -7.27 6.00
N ASP A 57 -16.30 -6.52 5.57
CA ASP A 57 -16.94 -6.55 4.24
C ASP A 57 -16.34 -5.53 3.26
N GLY A 58 -15.81 -4.38 3.73
CA GLY A 58 -15.44 -3.25 2.90
C GLY A 58 -14.45 -3.57 1.77
N ALA A 59 -13.46 -4.41 2.01
CA ALA A 59 -12.51 -4.80 0.96
C ALA A 59 -13.16 -5.70 -0.11
N GLY A 60 -14.07 -6.59 0.30
CA GLY A 60 -14.84 -7.43 -0.62
C GLY A 60 -15.75 -6.61 -1.51
N GLU A 61 -16.41 -5.59 -0.97
CA GLU A 61 -17.28 -4.67 -1.72
C GLU A 61 -16.52 -3.95 -2.84
N VAL A 62 -15.29 -3.50 -2.58
CA VAL A 62 -14.47 -2.82 -3.60
C VAL A 62 -14.13 -3.76 -4.76
N VAL A 63 -13.70 -4.99 -4.47
CA VAL A 63 -13.37 -5.97 -5.50
C VAL A 63 -14.61 -6.39 -6.28
N ALA A 64 -15.73 -6.65 -5.60
CA ALA A 64 -16.99 -7.00 -6.26
C ALA A 64 -17.51 -5.88 -7.17
N ALA A 65 -17.38 -4.62 -6.77
CA ALA A 65 -17.74 -3.47 -7.60
C ALA A 65 -16.85 -3.38 -8.85
N ALA A 66 -15.55 -3.65 -8.73
CA ALA A 66 -14.63 -3.71 -9.86
C ALA A 66 -15.01 -4.82 -10.86
N GLU A 67 -15.31 -6.02 -10.36
CA GLU A 67 -15.74 -7.15 -11.18
C GLU A 67 -17.11 -6.91 -11.84
N ALA A 68 -18.04 -6.30 -11.14
CA ALA A 68 -19.34 -5.94 -11.69
C ALA A 68 -19.26 -4.89 -12.81
N ALA A 69 -18.38 -3.88 -12.66
CA ALA A 69 -18.23 -2.80 -13.62
C ALA A 69 -17.37 -3.17 -14.85
N PHE A 70 -16.31 -3.95 -14.63
CA PHE A 70 -15.29 -4.21 -15.67
C PHE A 70 -15.03 -5.70 -15.94
N GLY A 71 -15.72 -6.61 -15.25
CA GLY A 71 -15.66 -8.06 -15.47
C GLY A 71 -14.41 -8.74 -14.91
N ARG A 72 -13.44 -7.99 -14.35
CA ARG A 72 -12.15 -8.53 -13.89
C ARG A 72 -11.39 -7.60 -12.96
N VAL A 73 -10.40 -8.14 -12.25
CA VAL A 73 -9.34 -7.39 -11.56
C VAL A 73 -7.99 -7.98 -11.97
N ASP A 74 -7.15 -7.21 -12.64
CA ASP A 74 -5.82 -7.65 -13.10
C ASP A 74 -4.72 -7.28 -12.11
N CYS A 75 -4.85 -6.09 -11.52
CA CYS A 75 -3.90 -5.54 -10.57
C CYS A 75 -4.60 -5.12 -9.28
N LEU A 76 -3.97 -5.40 -8.14
CA LEU A 76 -4.44 -4.96 -6.83
C LEU A 76 -3.31 -4.26 -6.07
N VAL A 77 -3.57 -3.03 -5.63
CA VAL A 77 -2.69 -2.28 -4.73
C VAL A 77 -3.34 -2.19 -3.36
N ASN A 78 -2.80 -2.91 -2.40
CA ASN A 78 -3.17 -2.82 -0.99
C ASN A 78 -2.38 -1.68 -0.35
N ASN A 79 -2.93 -0.46 -0.42
CA ASN A 79 -2.27 0.74 0.08
C ASN A 79 -2.88 1.27 1.39
N VAL A 80 -4.08 0.82 1.78
CA VAL A 80 -4.70 1.26 3.03
C VAL A 80 -3.78 1.01 4.23
N GLY A 81 -3.66 2.00 5.07
CA GLY A 81 -2.93 1.94 6.32
C GLY A 81 -2.89 3.29 7.02
N GLY A 82 -2.54 3.26 8.28
CA GLY A 82 -2.40 4.46 9.12
C GLY A 82 -1.83 4.11 10.47
N THR A 83 -1.28 5.14 11.12
CA THR A 83 -0.70 5.03 12.45
C THR A 83 -0.76 6.37 13.16
N GLU A 84 -0.60 6.32 14.46
CA GLU A 84 -0.39 7.46 15.35
C GLU A 84 0.90 7.23 16.13
N ILE A 85 1.49 8.30 16.66
CA ILE A 85 2.66 8.17 17.53
C ILE A 85 2.19 7.78 18.93
N ARG A 86 2.62 6.60 19.39
CA ARG A 86 2.29 6.04 20.71
C ARG A 86 3.45 5.23 21.23
N LYS A 87 3.55 5.11 22.56
CA LYS A 87 4.50 4.21 23.20
C LYS A 87 3.91 2.82 23.36
N LEU A 88 4.78 1.81 23.45
CA LEU A 88 4.37 0.42 23.56
C LEU A 88 3.51 0.15 24.81
N ASP A 89 3.86 0.76 25.93
CA ASP A 89 3.17 0.64 27.21
C ASP A 89 1.86 1.44 27.32
N GLU A 90 1.58 2.29 26.33
CA GLU A 90 0.34 3.06 26.22
C GLU A 90 -0.72 2.35 25.35
N LEU A 91 -0.33 1.32 24.59
CA LEU A 91 -1.23 0.60 23.69
C LEU A 91 -2.16 -0.35 24.44
N THR A 92 -3.45 -0.21 24.20
CA THR A 92 -4.49 -1.13 24.66
C THR A 92 -4.71 -2.28 23.68
N GLU A 93 -5.42 -3.34 24.09
CA GLU A 93 -5.84 -4.42 23.21
C GLU A 93 -6.69 -3.91 22.03
N ASP A 94 -7.55 -2.91 22.26
CA ASP A 94 -8.35 -2.28 21.22
C ASP A 94 -7.50 -1.52 20.20
N ASP A 95 -6.38 -0.91 20.61
CA ASP A 95 -5.44 -0.26 19.71
C ASP A 95 -4.77 -1.30 18.80
N TRP A 96 -4.32 -2.41 19.37
CA TRP A 96 -3.78 -3.54 18.60
C TRP A 96 -4.80 -4.10 17.60
N GLN A 97 -6.05 -4.29 18.04
CA GLN A 97 -7.10 -4.80 17.18
C GLN A 97 -7.42 -3.82 16.03
N ARG A 98 -7.52 -2.52 16.30
CA ARG A 98 -7.73 -1.50 15.26
C ARG A 98 -6.58 -1.47 14.26
N SER A 99 -5.34 -1.54 14.75
CA SER A 99 -4.16 -1.57 13.88
C SER A 99 -4.14 -2.85 13.02
N PHE A 100 -4.49 -3.99 13.57
CA PHE A 100 -4.60 -5.26 12.86
C PHE A 100 -5.64 -5.19 11.74
N GLU A 101 -6.85 -4.70 12.03
CA GLU A 101 -7.92 -4.58 11.04
C GLU A 101 -7.54 -3.65 9.88
N LEU A 102 -6.97 -2.47 10.21
CA LEU A 102 -6.64 -1.46 9.22
C LEU A 102 -5.38 -1.83 8.42
N ASN A 103 -4.29 -2.20 9.09
CA ASN A 103 -2.95 -2.29 8.46
C ASN A 103 -2.61 -3.67 7.91
N LEU A 104 -3.40 -4.71 8.24
CA LEU A 104 -3.17 -6.07 7.75
C LEU A 104 -4.44 -6.68 7.16
N MET A 105 -5.55 -6.74 7.90
CA MET A 105 -6.73 -7.46 7.46
C MET A 105 -7.41 -6.81 6.25
N SER A 106 -7.30 -5.50 6.08
CA SER A 106 -7.74 -4.81 4.85
C SER A 106 -7.10 -5.43 3.60
N ALA A 107 -5.79 -5.64 3.61
CA ALA A 107 -5.03 -6.25 2.50
C ALA A 107 -5.34 -7.75 2.34
N VAL A 108 -5.45 -8.48 3.45
CA VAL A 108 -5.80 -9.92 3.43
C VAL A 108 -7.16 -10.13 2.79
N ARG A 109 -8.16 -9.33 3.16
CA ARG A 109 -9.53 -9.42 2.63
C ARG A 109 -9.61 -9.04 1.16
N ALA A 110 -8.97 -7.94 0.75
CA ALA A 110 -8.94 -7.52 -0.65
C ALA A 110 -8.26 -8.56 -1.53
N THR A 111 -7.11 -9.06 -1.10
CA THR A 111 -6.38 -10.14 -1.81
C THR A 111 -7.25 -11.40 -1.93
N ARG A 112 -7.87 -11.84 -0.81
CA ARG A 112 -8.75 -13.02 -0.81
C ARG A 112 -9.93 -12.86 -1.78
N ALA A 113 -10.48 -11.65 -1.90
CA ALA A 113 -11.59 -11.38 -2.81
C ALA A 113 -11.13 -11.42 -4.28
N ALA A 114 -9.95 -10.87 -4.62
CA ALA A 114 -9.45 -10.80 -5.99
C ALA A 114 -8.86 -12.13 -6.52
N LEU A 115 -8.32 -12.97 -5.63
CA LEU A 115 -7.62 -14.20 -6.00
C LEU A 115 -8.44 -15.17 -6.87
N PRO A 116 -9.73 -15.46 -6.62
CA PRO A 116 -10.48 -16.41 -7.45
C PRO A 116 -10.55 -15.98 -8.91
N GLY A 117 -10.83 -14.70 -9.19
CA GLY A 117 -10.86 -14.15 -10.54
C GLY A 117 -9.48 -14.17 -11.21
N MET A 118 -8.42 -13.80 -10.49
CA MET A 118 -7.04 -13.84 -10.99
C MET A 118 -6.61 -15.29 -11.32
N ARG A 119 -6.87 -16.25 -10.44
CA ARG A 119 -6.57 -17.67 -10.66
C ARG A 119 -7.33 -18.25 -11.84
N GLY A 120 -8.61 -17.92 -11.99
CA GLY A 120 -9.43 -18.37 -13.12
C GLY A 120 -8.90 -17.92 -14.48
N ARG A 121 -8.15 -16.80 -14.52
CA ARG A 121 -7.51 -16.27 -15.73
C ARG A 121 -6.05 -16.70 -15.89
N GLY A 122 -5.43 -17.28 -14.87
CA GLY A 122 -4.01 -17.60 -14.87
C GLY A 122 -3.09 -16.36 -14.88
N ALA A 123 -3.57 -15.22 -14.39
CA ALA A 123 -2.81 -13.96 -14.39
C ALA A 123 -3.32 -13.00 -13.31
N GLY A 124 -2.39 -12.37 -12.61
CA GLY A 124 -2.66 -11.32 -11.62
C GLY A 124 -1.39 -10.68 -11.07
N SER A 125 -1.46 -9.42 -10.65
CA SER A 125 -0.35 -8.74 -10.00
C SER A 125 -0.83 -7.99 -8.76
N ILE A 126 -0.20 -8.27 -7.62
CA ILE A 126 -0.56 -7.68 -6.33
C ILE A 126 0.65 -6.96 -5.77
N VAL A 127 0.45 -5.71 -5.31
CA VAL A 127 1.46 -4.98 -4.55
C VAL A 127 0.88 -4.56 -3.21
N ASN A 128 1.57 -4.95 -2.14
CA ASN A 128 1.26 -4.57 -0.76
C ASN A 128 2.15 -3.40 -0.33
N VAL A 129 1.55 -2.26 0.02
CA VAL A 129 2.30 -1.10 0.53
C VAL A 129 2.53 -1.29 2.04
N SER A 130 3.73 -1.74 2.36
CA SER A 130 4.20 -1.92 3.73
C SER A 130 4.86 -0.63 4.26
N SER A 131 6.00 -0.72 4.91
CA SER A 131 6.76 0.42 5.46
C SER A 131 8.18 0.00 5.79
N THR A 132 9.12 0.95 5.88
CA THR A 132 10.42 0.74 6.54
C THR A 132 10.28 0.25 7.98
N ALA A 133 9.18 0.63 8.67
CA ALA A 133 8.87 0.16 10.02
C ALA A 133 8.67 -1.38 10.10
N ALA A 134 8.37 -2.03 8.98
CA ALA A 134 8.30 -3.50 8.90
C ALA A 134 9.68 -4.18 9.00
N LYS A 135 10.72 -3.52 8.49
CA LYS A 135 12.10 -4.04 8.48
C LYS A 135 12.91 -3.53 9.68
N ARG A 136 12.60 -2.34 10.15
CA ARG A 136 13.20 -1.70 11.33
C ARG A 136 12.08 -1.10 12.18
N PRO A 137 11.57 -1.82 13.18
CA PRO A 137 10.46 -1.36 14.03
C PRO A 137 10.72 0.01 14.63
N SER A 138 9.69 0.86 14.62
CA SER A 138 9.72 2.19 15.23
C SER A 138 9.19 2.14 16.65
N ALA A 139 9.95 2.65 17.60
CA ALA A 139 9.50 2.74 19.01
C ALA A 139 8.28 3.66 19.19
N GLY A 140 8.07 4.61 18.28
CA GLY A 140 6.89 5.50 18.29
C GLY A 140 5.67 4.95 17.54
N MET A 141 5.78 3.78 16.89
CA MET A 141 4.70 3.15 16.12
C MET A 141 4.77 1.62 16.26
N PRO A 142 4.70 1.06 17.48
CA PRO A 142 5.01 -0.36 17.69
C PRO A 142 3.98 -1.30 17.06
N ASP A 143 2.69 -1.06 17.25
CA ASP A 143 1.58 -1.82 16.66
C ASP A 143 1.63 -1.79 15.12
N TYR A 144 1.77 -0.62 14.54
CA TYR A 144 1.93 -0.45 13.10
C TYR A 144 3.14 -1.22 12.55
N SER A 145 4.27 -1.16 13.24
CA SER A 145 5.49 -1.85 12.84
C SER A 145 5.27 -3.36 12.77
N VAL A 146 4.60 -3.93 13.76
CA VAL A 146 4.27 -5.36 13.80
C VAL A 146 3.33 -5.74 12.66
N MET A 147 2.27 -4.95 12.41
CA MET A 147 1.32 -5.24 11.32
C MET A 147 1.96 -5.11 9.94
N LYS A 148 2.85 -4.12 9.76
CA LYS A 148 3.57 -3.96 8.48
C LYS A 148 4.63 -5.06 8.28
N ALA A 149 5.23 -5.60 9.33
CA ALA A 149 6.09 -6.78 9.26
C ALA A 149 5.28 -8.05 8.90
N ALA A 150 4.12 -8.24 9.51
CA ALA A 150 3.19 -9.32 9.17
C ALA A 150 2.74 -9.23 7.69
N MET A 151 2.56 -8.02 7.15
CA MET A 151 2.24 -7.80 5.74
C MET A 151 3.36 -8.28 4.80
N LEU A 152 4.63 -8.13 5.16
CA LEU A 152 5.75 -8.68 4.37
C LEU A 152 5.70 -10.20 4.32
N SER A 153 5.47 -10.85 5.48
CA SER A 153 5.31 -12.29 5.57
C SER A 153 4.10 -12.77 4.76
N TYR A 154 2.96 -12.08 4.86
CA TYR A 154 1.76 -12.38 4.08
C TYR A 154 2.01 -12.23 2.57
N SER A 155 2.69 -11.15 2.15
CA SER A 155 3.03 -10.91 0.75
C SER A 155 3.86 -12.04 0.15
N ARG A 156 4.87 -12.50 0.91
CA ARG A 156 5.72 -13.63 0.51
C ARG A 156 4.91 -14.92 0.41
N LEU A 157 4.05 -15.20 1.38
CA LEU A 157 3.19 -16.39 1.40
C LEU A 157 2.24 -16.43 0.18
N VAL A 158 1.62 -15.29 -0.18
CA VAL A 158 0.77 -15.19 -1.37
C VAL A 158 1.58 -15.49 -2.64
N ALA A 159 2.79 -14.96 -2.75
CA ALA A 159 3.67 -15.25 -3.89
C ALA A 159 4.00 -16.74 -4.00
N ASP A 160 4.40 -17.37 -2.90
CA ASP A 160 4.78 -18.80 -2.88
C ASP A 160 3.60 -19.72 -3.24
N LEU A 161 2.40 -19.40 -2.75
CA LEU A 161 1.22 -20.22 -2.96
C LEU A 161 0.61 -20.10 -4.36
N TYR A 162 0.71 -18.91 -4.99
CA TYR A 162 -0.06 -18.60 -6.21
C TYR A 162 0.80 -18.25 -7.43
N ALA A 163 2.13 -18.30 -7.33
CA ALA A 163 2.99 -18.08 -8.50
C ALA A 163 2.72 -19.13 -9.62
N GLY A 164 2.44 -20.37 -9.25
CA GLY A 164 2.06 -21.43 -10.19
C GLY A 164 0.72 -21.17 -10.91
N ASP A 165 -0.14 -20.35 -10.34
CA ASP A 165 -1.39 -19.87 -10.93
C ASP A 165 -1.21 -18.59 -11.75
N GLY A 166 0.04 -18.15 -12.03
CA GLY A 166 0.35 -16.95 -12.80
C GLY A 166 0.16 -15.64 -12.03
N ILE A 167 0.10 -15.69 -10.70
CA ILE A 167 -0.11 -14.51 -9.85
C ILE A 167 1.21 -14.09 -9.19
N ARG A 168 1.59 -12.82 -9.38
CA ARG A 168 2.73 -12.20 -8.71
C ARG A 168 2.24 -11.40 -7.50
N CYS A 169 2.98 -11.46 -6.41
CA CYS A 169 2.72 -10.65 -5.23
C CYS A 169 4.03 -10.11 -4.68
N ASN A 170 4.12 -8.78 -4.57
CA ASN A 170 5.30 -8.10 -4.04
C ASN A 170 4.89 -7.10 -2.96
N ALA A 171 5.85 -6.70 -2.13
CA ALA A 171 5.68 -5.62 -1.18
C ALA A 171 6.63 -4.46 -1.52
N VAL A 172 6.17 -3.23 -1.27
CA VAL A 172 7.01 -2.03 -1.24
C VAL A 172 7.10 -1.56 0.20
N THR A 173 8.30 -1.16 0.63
CA THR A 173 8.55 -0.58 1.96
C THR A 173 8.98 0.88 1.82
N PRO A 174 8.01 1.82 1.75
CA PRO A 174 8.30 3.25 1.69
C PRO A 174 9.03 3.73 2.94
N GLY A 175 9.94 4.69 2.74
CA GLY A 175 10.43 5.57 3.79
C GLY A 175 9.41 6.67 4.16
N PRO A 176 9.79 7.62 5.01
CA PRO A 176 8.99 8.81 5.25
C PRO A 176 8.72 9.54 3.93
N THR A 177 7.44 9.72 3.61
CA THR A 177 6.97 10.26 2.33
C THR A 177 6.15 11.52 2.57
N ALA A 178 6.34 12.56 1.76
CA ALA A 178 5.69 13.86 1.85
C ALA A 178 4.18 13.78 1.49
N THR A 179 3.39 13.21 2.38
CA THR A 179 1.94 13.04 2.28
C THR A 179 1.24 13.68 3.47
N ASP A 180 -0.09 13.81 3.42
CA ASP A 180 -0.88 14.32 4.54
C ASP A 180 -0.63 13.54 5.85
N ALA A 181 -0.23 12.27 5.76
CA ALA A 181 0.14 11.47 6.94
C ALA A 181 1.33 12.08 7.71
N TRP A 182 2.25 12.75 7.04
CA TRP A 182 3.37 13.47 7.65
C TRP A 182 3.12 14.97 7.73
N LEU A 183 2.57 15.58 6.67
CA LEU A 183 2.51 17.03 6.46
C LEU A 183 1.19 17.64 6.89
N GLY A 184 0.11 16.86 6.95
CA GLY A 184 -1.23 17.34 7.25
C GLY A 184 -1.41 17.76 8.71
N ALA A 185 -2.48 18.48 8.98
CA ALA A 185 -2.88 18.84 10.35
C ALA A 185 -3.12 17.57 11.18
N GLY A 186 -2.52 17.47 12.36
CA GLY A 186 -2.52 16.25 13.19
C GLY A 186 -1.65 15.11 12.62
N GLY A 187 -0.84 15.38 11.60
CA GLY A 187 0.06 14.40 10.98
C GLY A 187 1.21 13.99 11.89
N LEU A 188 1.98 12.98 11.45
CA LEU A 188 3.05 12.40 12.25
C LEU A 188 4.13 13.39 12.68
N ALA A 189 4.35 14.46 11.91
CA ALA A 189 5.30 15.49 12.30
C ALA A 189 4.77 16.30 13.49
N GLU A 190 3.53 16.80 13.43
CA GLU A 190 2.93 17.57 14.53
C GLU A 190 2.75 16.76 15.81
N GLN A 191 2.50 15.45 15.71
CA GLN A 191 2.40 14.55 16.87
C GLN A 191 3.73 14.42 17.64
N GLN A 192 4.86 14.79 17.04
CA GLN A 192 6.19 14.65 17.61
C GLN A 192 6.80 15.98 18.10
N GLY A 193 6.19 17.12 17.76
CA GLY A 193 6.66 18.45 18.18
C GLY A 193 6.45 19.52 17.10
N ASP A 194 7.36 20.49 17.03
CA ASP A 194 7.32 21.47 15.94
C ASP A 194 7.46 20.78 14.60
N ARG A 195 6.49 21.00 13.74
CA ARG A 195 6.34 20.30 12.45
C ARG A 195 7.59 20.44 11.58
N ASP A 196 8.08 21.66 11.40
CA ASP A 196 9.16 21.95 10.47
C ASP A 196 10.50 21.42 11.00
N GLU A 197 10.72 21.51 12.31
CA GLU A 197 11.89 20.93 12.98
C GLU A 197 11.87 19.39 12.86
N VAL A 198 10.71 18.76 13.09
CA VAL A 198 10.57 17.29 12.97
C VAL A 198 10.80 16.84 11.54
N LEU A 199 10.21 17.51 10.54
CA LEU A 199 10.40 17.16 9.13
C LEU A 199 11.86 17.31 8.68
N ALA A 200 12.52 18.41 9.09
CA ALA A 200 13.93 18.62 8.81
C ALA A 200 14.81 17.53 9.43
N LYS A 201 14.56 17.16 10.69
CA LYS A 201 15.28 16.09 11.40
C LYS A 201 15.02 14.72 10.76
N VAL A 202 13.78 14.42 10.40
CA VAL A 202 13.42 13.18 9.73
C VAL A 202 14.10 13.10 8.38
N GLY A 203 14.08 14.15 7.58
CA GLY A 203 14.78 14.21 6.29
C GLY A 203 16.29 14.02 6.44
N ALA A 204 16.93 14.84 7.28
CA ALA A 204 18.39 14.78 7.52
C ALA A 204 18.87 13.42 8.07
N GLY A 205 17.99 12.67 8.74
CA GLY A 205 18.29 11.32 9.23
C GLY A 205 18.26 10.23 8.16
N ARG A 206 18.08 10.56 6.88
CA ARG A 206 18.06 9.62 5.75
C ARG A 206 19.32 9.82 4.90
N PRO A 207 19.91 8.76 4.31
CA PRO A 207 21.04 8.94 3.41
C PRO A 207 20.81 9.92 2.25
N LEU A 208 19.58 9.96 1.68
CA LEU A 208 19.20 10.94 0.65
C LEU A 208 18.85 12.34 1.21
N GLY A 209 18.86 12.54 2.52
CA GLY A 209 18.72 13.86 3.17
C GLY A 209 17.31 14.48 3.13
N ARG A 210 16.29 13.77 2.70
CA ARG A 210 14.92 14.28 2.56
C ARG A 210 13.84 13.21 2.72
N LEU A 211 12.59 13.63 2.81
CA LEU A 211 11.44 12.75 2.60
C LEU A 211 11.36 12.38 1.12
N ALA A 212 10.74 11.25 0.82
CA ALA A 212 10.37 10.90 -0.54
C ALA A 212 9.14 11.72 -0.98
N GLU A 213 9.04 12.01 -2.28
CA GLU A 213 7.78 12.45 -2.88
C GLU A 213 6.89 11.23 -3.16
N PRO A 214 5.55 11.36 -3.08
CA PRO A 214 4.63 10.25 -3.36
C PRO A 214 4.85 9.60 -4.73
N GLU A 215 5.24 10.36 -5.73
CA GLU A 215 5.55 9.93 -7.09
C GLU A 215 6.72 8.95 -7.13
N GLU A 216 7.72 9.14 -6.28
CA GLU A 216 8.88 8.24 -6.21
C GLU A 216 8.50 6.85 -5.69
N ILE A 217 7.51 6.79 -4.80
CA ILE A 217 6.96 5.53 -4.31
C ILE A 217 6.01 4.90 -5.33
N ALA A 218 5.16 5.73 -5.96
CA ALA A 218 4.20 5.29 -6.97
C ALA A 218 4.91 4.65 -8.17
N ALA A 219 6.01 5.23 -8.64
CA ALA A 219 6.81 4.68 -9.74
C ALA A 219 7.28 3.24 -9.46
N VAL A 220 7.71 2.93 -8.23
CA VAL A 220 8.10 1.57 -7.84
C VAL A 220 6.89 0.63 -7.81
N ILE A 221 5.75 1.08 -7.28
CA ILE A 221 4.52 0.29 -7.23
C ILE A 221 4.04 -0.04 -8.64
N VAL A 222 3.95 0.96 -9.51
CA VAL A 222 3.51 0.81 -10.91
C VAL A 222 4.46 -0.13 -11.67
N PHE A 223 5.79 0.03 -11.51
CA PHE A 223 6.75 -0.89 -12.09
C PHE A 223 6.50 -2.35 -11.66
N LEU A 224 6.33 -2.61 -10.35
CA LEU A 224 6.12 -3.96 -9.83
C LEU A 224 4.80 -4.60 -10.29
N LEU A 225 3.78 -3.79 -10.56
CA LEU A 225 2.51 -4.27 -11.15
C LEU A 225 2.66 -4.61 -12.63
N SER A 226 3.55 -3.94 -13.34
CA SER A 226 3.69 -3.98 -14.81
C SER A 226 4.18 -5.32 -15.35
N ASP A 227 4.02 -5.52 -16.65
CA ASP A 227 4.57 -6.68 -17.37
C ASP A 227 6.10 -6.66 -17.42
N ARG A 228 6.73 -5.50 -17.18
CA ARG A 228 8.19 -5.36 -17.08
C ARG A 228 8.78 -6.02 -15.83
N ALA A 229 7.95 -6.22 -14.80
CA ALA A 229 8.30 -6.94 -13.59
C ALA A 229 7.84 -8.42 -13.61
N SER A 230 7.65 -9.02 -14.80
CA SER A 230 7.10 -10.38 -14.95
C SER A 230 7.90 -11.48 -14.24
N TYR A 231 9.18 -11.25 -13.96
CA TYR A 231 10.04 -12.20 -13.22
C TYR A 231 10.28 -11.79 -11.78
N VAL A 232 9.48 -10.82 -11.25
CA VAL A 232 9.60 -10.32 -9.87
C VAL A 232 8.35 -10.74 -9.09
N THR A 233 8.51 -11.66 -8.14
CA THR A 233 7.48 -12.05 -7.19
C THR A 233 8.09 -12.42 -5.84
N GLY A 234 7.36 -12.21 -4.74
CA GLY A 234 7.81 -12.48 -3.37
C GLY A 234 8.86 -11.51 -2.83
N ALA A 235 9.12 -10.41 -3.55
CA ALA A 235 10.11 -9.41 -3.14
C ALA A 235 9.51 -8.37 -2.18
N ALA A 236 10.36 -7.83 -1.31
CA ALA A 236 10.07 -6.68 -0.45
C ALA A 236 11.02 -5.53 -0.81
N TRP A 237 10.61 -4.70 -1.78
CA TRP A 237 11.43 -3.62 -2.31
C TRP A 237 11.42 -2.40 -1.39
N SER A 238 12.61 -1.93 -1.01
CA SER A 238 12.76 -0.68 -0.29
C SER A 238 12.73 0.51 -1.26
N ALA A 239 11.82 1.45 -1.01
CA ALA A 239 11.77 2.77 -1.62
C ALA A 239 11.86 3.80 -0.49
N ASP A 240 13.04 3.93 0.13
CA ASP A 240 13.18 4.48 1.47
C ASP A 240 14.33 5.47 1.66
N GLY A 241 14.98 5.88 0.57
CA GLY A 241 16.11 6.80 0.62
C GLY A 241 17.30 6.29 1.44
N GLY A 242 17.44 4.95 1.58
CA GLY A 242 18.48 4.30 2.38
C GLY A 242 18.18 4.25 3.89
N THR A 243 16.92 4.45 4.28
CA THR A 243 16.51 4.46 5.70
C THR A 243 16.85 3.17 6.44
N VAL A 244 16.73 2.02 5.77
CA VAL A 244 16.97 0.71 6.38
C VAL A 244 18.30 0.15 5.90
N PRO A 245 19.34 0.13 6.73
CA PRO A 245 20.70 -0.26 6.33
C PRO A 245 20.89 -1.79 6.39
N ILE A 246 20.04 -2.54 5.69
CA ILE A 246 20.13 -4.01 5.64
C ILE A 246 20.33 -4.48 4.20
N ILE A 247 21.13 -5.51 4.04
CA ILE A 247 21.41 -6.18 2.77
C ILE A 247 20.62 -7.51 2.79
N ILE A 248 19.35 -7.47 2.38
CA ILE A 248 18.46 -8.64 2.21
C ILE A 248 17.55 -8.45 1.02
#